data_5ab56b6baf95401971d38cb245679de2
#
_entry.id   5ab56b6baf95401971d38cb245679de2
#
_cell.length_a   1.000
_cell.length_b   1.000
_cell.length_c   1.000
_cell.angle_alpha   90.00
_cell.angle_beta   90.00
_cell.angle_gamma   90.00
#
_symmetry.space_group_name_H-M   'P 1'
#
loop_
_entity.id
_entity.type
_entity.pdbx_description
1 polymer ?
#
loop_
_entity_poly.entity_id
_entity_poly.type
_entity_poly.pdbx_seq_one_letter_code
_entity_poly.pdbx_strand_id
1 'polypeptide(L)'
;MEEKKHPLDRFRFCPVCGSSRFAVNNIKSKHCADCGFTYYANPCSATAAFILDTDGRLLVARRAKEPAKGTLDLVGGFVDMDETVEEGMRREIREESGLDIDRIDYLFSIPNHYLYSGMVIHTIDMFFRATVPTGTKVQADDDAAELQWMPLDDIAPEDFGLDSIRQGVERFLSQGKA
;
A
#
# COMPACT_ATOMS: atom_id res chain seq x y z
N MET A 1 21.78 -15.57 -5.55
CA MET A 1 21.42 -14.38 -4.73
C MET A 1 21.45 -13.21 -5.68
N GLU A 2 20.30 -12.65 -6.01
CA GLU A 2 20.26 -11.38 -6.77
C GLU A 2 20.95 -10.31 -5.94
N GLU A 3 21.91 -9.63 -6.54
CA GLU A 3 22.60 -8.50 -5.95
C GLU A 3 21.55 -7.41 -5.66
N LYS A 4 21.29 -7.11 -4.38
CA LYS A 4 20.32 -6.06 -4.01
C LYS A 4 20.79 -4.73 -4.59
N LYS A 5 20.18 -4.28 -5.68
CA LYS A 5 20.45 -2.98 -6.27
C LYS A 5 20.16 -1.87 -5.26
N HIS A 6 21.00 -0.83 -5.27
CA HIS A 6 20.78 0.32 -4.40
C HIS A 6 19.44 1.01 -4.77
N PRO A 7 18.59 1.42 -3.82
CA PRO A 7 17.27 1.98 -4.11
C PRO A 7 17.30 3.23 -5.02
N LEU A 8 18.41 3.96 -5.02
CA LEU A 8 18.65 5.12 -5.88
C LEU A 8 19.56 4.80 -7.09
N ASP A 9 19.66 3.55 -7.51
CA ASP A 9 20.60 3.14 -8.58
C ASP A 9 20.33 3.88 -9.90
N ARG A 10 19.07 4.11 -10.23
CA ARG A 10 18.65 4.86 -11.43
C ARG A 10 18.88 6.37 -11.36
N PHE A 11 19.12 6.93 -10.18
CA PHE A 11 19.37 8.36 -9.99
C PHE A 11 20.85 8.67 -10.27
N ARG A 12 21.17 8.97 -11.52
CA ARG A 12 22.57 9.20 -11.98
C ARG A 12 23.07 10.61 -11.72
N PHE A 13 22.15 11.57 -11.58
CA PHE A 13 22.46 12.98 -11.44
C PHE A 13 21.89 13.53 -10.13
N CYS A 14 22.58 14.51 -9.57
CA CYS A 14 22.09 15.24 -8.39
C CYS A 14 20.81 16.00 -8.74
N PRO A 15 19.70 15.82 -8.01
CA PRO A 15 18.45 16.51 -8.31
C PRO A 15 18.47 18.01 -8.02
N VAL A 16 19.50 18.50 -7.30
CA VAL A 16 19.63 19.92 -6.95
C VAL A 16 20.49 20.68 -7.97
N CYS A 17 21.66 20.15 -8.36
CA CYS A 17 22.60 20.87 -9.22
C CYS A 17 22.90 20.18 -10.56
N GLY A 18 22.29 19.01 -10.84
CA GLY A 18 22.49 18.27 -12.09
C GLY A 18 23.84 17.55 -12.21
N SER A 19 24.71 17.61 -11.21
CA SER A 19 26.03 16.98 -11.26
C SER A 19 25.96 15.46 -11.38
N SER A 20 26.82 14.88 -12.22
CA SER A 20 27.05 13.45 -12.31
C SER A 20 27.90 12.87 -11.15
N ARG A 21 28.51 13.73 -10.32
CA ARG A 21 29.23 13.32 -9.11
C ARG A 21 28.29 13.08 -7.93
N PHE A 22 27.22 12.28 -8.18
CA PHE A 22 26.19 11.90 -7.24
C PHE A 22 26.33 10.40 -6.92
N ALA A 23 27.16 10.09 -5.94
CA ALA A 23 27.59 8.74 -5.61
C ALA A 23 26.86 8.15 -4.41
N VAL A 24 26.85 6.81 -4.32
CA VAL A 24 26.34 6.08 -3.15
C VAL A 24 27.11 6.50 -1.91
N ASN A 25 26.38 6.91 -0.88
CA ASN A 25 26.89 7.29 0.43
C ASN A 25 26.71 6.18 1.48
N ASN A 26 25.54 5.57 1.48
CA ASN A 26 25.23 4.40 2.32
C ASN A 26 24.09 3.59 1.66
N ILE A 27 23.57 2.56 2.36
CA ILE A 27 22.55 1.62 1.83
C ILE A 27 21.26 2.29 1.32
N LYS A 28 20.99 3.53 1.69
CA LYS A 28 19.75 4.26 1.33
C LYS A 28 19.99 5.70 0.87
N SER A 29 21.23 6.14 0.70
CA SER A 29 21.47 7.52 0.31
C SER A 29 22.56 7.67 -0.73
N LYS A 30 22.46 8.75 -1.53
CA LYS A 30 23.51 9.26 -2.39
C LYS A 30 23.90 10.69 -1.98
N HIS A 31 25.17 11.01 -2.14
CA HIS A 31 25.74 12.31 -1.85
C HIS A 31 26.34 12.96 -3.10
N CYS A 32 26.13 14.25 -3.26
CA CYS A 32 26.70 15.04 -4.34
C CYS A 32 28.01 15.70 -3.90
N ALA A 33 29.11 15.35 -4.56
CA ALA A 33 30.43 15.92 -4.26
C ALA A 33 30.56 17.38 -4.69
N ASP A 34 29.67 17.93 -5.54
CA ASP A 34 29.74 19.30 -6.03
C ASP A 34 28.97 20.31 -5.16
N CYS A 35 27.74 19.96 -4.75
CA CYS A 35 26.92 20.90 -3.98
C CYS A 35 26.66 20.43 -2.53
N GLY A 36 27.17 19.26 -2.12
CA GLY A 36 27.00 18.74 -0.77
C GLY A 36 25.62 18.12 -0.48
N PHE A 37 24.69 18.16 -1.44
CA PHE A 37 23.34 17.60 -1.23
C PHE A 37 23.38 16.09 -1.01
N THR A 38 22.63 15.62 -0.01
CA THR A 38 22.44 14.20 0.25
C THR A 38 20.96 13.85 0.14
N TYR A 39 20.65 12.87 -0.73
CA TYR A 39 19.30 12.36 -0.89
C TYR A 39 19.15 10.99 -0.23
N TYR A 40 18.10 10.82 0.55
CA TYR A 40 17.75 9.56 1.22
C TYR A 40 16.52 8.94 0.59
N ALA A 41 16.61 7.66 0.21
CA ALA A 41 15.45 6.83 -0.12
C ALA A 41 14.79 6.36 1.18
N ASN A 42 13.73 7.04 1.59
CA ASN A 42 12.90 6.60 2.70
C ASN A 42 11.71 5.78 2.16
N PRO A 43 11.18 4.81 2.92
CA PRO A 43 9.95 4.14 2.53
C PRO A 43 8.79 5.13 2.42
N CYS A 44 7.97 4.96 1.39
CA CYS A 44 6.71 5.67 1.28
C CYS A 44 5.68 5.05 2.25
N SER A 45 4.76 5.85 2.75
CA SER A 45 3.63 5.38 3.54
C SER A 45 2.51 4.92 2.61
N ALA A 46 1.94 3.76 2.88
CA ALA A 46 0.75 3.24 2.21
C ALA A 46 -0.21 2.66 3.25
N THR A 47 -1.49 2.62 2.93
CA THR A 47 -2.55 2.12 3.81
C THR A 47 -3.37 1.05 3.11
N ALA A 48 -3.95 0.13 3.90
CA ALA A 48 -4.92 -0.86 3.43
C ALA A 48 -5.92 -1.14 4.55
N ALA A 49 -7.19 -1.37 4.23
CA ALA A 49 -8.25 -1.58 5.21
C ALA A 49 -8.94 -2.93 5.07
N PHE A 50 -9.06 -3.65 6.19
CA PHE A 50 -10.03 -4.73 6.37
C PHE A 50 -11.38 -4.11 6.75
N ILE A 51 -12.22 -3.84 5.74
CA ILE A 51 -13.57 -3.30 5.94
C ILE A 51 -14.52 -4.47 6.05
N LEU A 52 -15.09 -4.67 7.24
CA LEU A 52 -16.04 -5.75 7.51
C LEU A 52 -17.46 -5.20 7.60
N ASP A 53 -18.42 -5.95 7.08
CA ASP A 53 -19.81 -5.68 7.44
C ASP A 53 -20.20 -6.38 8.75
N THR A 54 -21.40 -6.06 9.26
CA THR A 54 -21.89 -6.66 10.53
C THR A 54 -22.19 -8.15 10.45
N ASP A 55 -22.25 -8.75 9.25
CA ASP A 55 -22.33 -10.20 9.05
C ASP A 55 -20.95 -10.86 8.93
N GLY A 56 -19.86 -10.07 9.07
CA GLY A 56 -18.49 -10.57 9.05
C GLY A 56 -17.92 -10.81 7.65
N ARG A 57 -18.54 -10.23 6.59
CA ARG A 57 -17.97 -10.29 5.24
C ARG A 57 -16.96 -9.19 5.05
N LEU A 58 -15.87 -9.49 4.34
CA LEU A 58 -14.80 -8.56 3.99
C LEU A 58 -15.11 -7.90 2.65
N LEU A 59 -14.95 -6.59 2.58
CA LEU A 59 -14.92 -5.85 1.31
C LEU A 59 -13.56 -6.08 0.65
N VAL A 60 -13.57 -6.63 -0.56
CA VAL A 60 -12.38 -6.82 -1.39
C VAL A 60 -12.55 -6.09 -2.71
N ALA A 61 -11.43 -5.59 -3.23
CA ALA A 61 -11.34 -4.99 -4.55
C ALA A 61 -10.72 -5.98 -5.54
N ARG A 62 -11.08 -5.89 -6.82
CA ARG A 62 -10.35 -6.53 -7.90
C ARG A 62 -9.49 -5.50 -8.62
N ARG A 63 -8.21 -5.74 -8.71
CA ARG A 63 -7.26 -4.79 -9.32
C ARG A 63 -7.54 -4.58 -10.80
N ALA A 64 -7.73 -3.33 -11.21
CA ALA A 64 -7.89 -2.95 -12.62
C ALA A 64 -6.55 -2.80 -13.35
N LYS A 65 -5.46 -2.46 -12.63
CA LYS A 65 -4.15 -2.07 -13.17
C LYS A 65 -3.01 -2.98 -12.69
N GLU A 66 -1.90 -2.95 -13.43
CA GLU A 66 -0.64 -3.55 -12.97
C GLU A 66 -0.01 -2.73 -11.80
N PRO A 67 0.76 -3.34 -10.92
CA PRO A 67 1.09 -4.77 -10.85
C PRO A 67 -0.08 -5.63 -10.33
N ALA A 68 -0.05 -6.92 -10.66
CA ALA A 68 -1.01 -7.93 -10.19
C ALA A 68 -2.47 -7.70 -10.66
N LYS A 69 -2.66 -7.16 -11.86
CA LYS A 69 -3.98 -6.94 -12.47
C LYS A 69 -4.84 -8.21 -12.43
N GLY A 70 -6.10 -8.05 -12.02
CA GLY A 70 -7.11 -9.12 -11.96
C GLY A 70 -7.11 -9.93 -10.66
N THR A 71 -6.11 -9.75 -9.78
CA THR A 71 -6.10 -10.37 -8.45
C THR A 71 -6.93 -9.56 -7.45
N LEU A 72 -7.21 -10.16 -6.30
CA LEU A 72 -7.85 -9.45 -5.20
C LEU A 72 -6.88 -8.46 -4.53
N ASP A 73 -7.46 -7.42 -3.95
CA ASP A 73 -6.79 -6.41 -3.15
C ASP A 73 -7.68 -5.94 -2.00
N LEU A 74 -7.11 -5.20 -1.08
CA LEU A 74 -7.84 -4.43 -0.08
C LEU A 74 -8.00 -2.99 -0.56
N VAL A 75 -9.03 -2.30 -0.09
CA VAL A 75 -9.18 -0.86 -0.28
C VAL A 75 -8.03 -0.13 0.39
N GLY A 76 -7.35 0.76 -0.35
CA GLY A 76 -6.22 1.51 0.16
C GLY A 76 -5.25 2.01 -0.90
N GLY A 77 -4.30 2.86 -0.49
CA GLY A 77 -3.33 3.47 -1.39
C GLY A 77 -2.22 4.21 -0.66
N PHE A 78 -1.53 5.09 -1.36
CA PHE A 78 -0.46 5.90 -0.79
C PHE A 78 -1.04 7.03 0.08
N VAL A 79 -0.33 7.30 1.17
CA VAL A 79 -0.59 8.49 2.00
C VAL A 79 -0.03 9.71 1.28
N ASP A 80 -0.84 10.74 1.12
CA ASP A 80 -0.46 12.00 0.48
C ASP A 80 0.37 12.89 1.42
N MET A 81 0.99 13.92 0.83
CA MET A 81 1.69 14.93 1.61
C MET A 81 0.70 15.71 2.48
N ASP A 82 1.14 16.04 3.70
CA ASP A 82 0.41 16.85 4.67
C ASP A 82 -0.87 16.20 5.25
N GLU A 83 -1.05 14.88 5.07
CA GLU A 83 -2.09 14.12 5.76
C GLU A 83 -1.51 13.10 6.74
N THR A 84 -2.24 12.76 7.79
CA THR A 84 -1.94 11.64 8.67
C THR A 84 -2.30 10.33 7.97
N VAL A 85 -1.73 9.21 8.45
CA VAL A 85 -2.05 7.89 7.89
C VAL A 85 -3.53 7.53 8.05
N GLU A 86 -4.18 8.00 9.12
CA GLU A 86 -5.61 7.83 9.37
C GLU A 86 -6.46 8.67 8.41
N GLU A 87 -6.03 9.88 8.09
CA GLU A 87 -6.69 10.74 7.08
C GLU A 87 -6.56 10.12 5.69
N GLY A 88 -5.34 9.69 5.31
CA GLY A 88 -5.09 8.99 4.06
C GLY A 88 -5.96 7.74 3.92
N MET A 89 -6.04 6.91 4.96
CA MET A 89 -6.89 5.71 4.92
C MET A 89 -8.35 6.05 4.72
N ARG A 90 -8.89 7.08 5.40
CA ARG A 90 -10.31 7.49 5.21
C ARG A 90 -10.55 8.08 3.82
N ARG A 91 -9.58 8.83 3.27
CA ARG A 91 -9.66 9.37 1.91
C ARG A 91 -9.72 8.22 0.90
N GLU A 92 -8.79 7.26 0.98
CA GLU A 92 -8.75 6.09 0.09
C GLU A 92 -10.05 5.26 0.17
N ILE A 93 -10.57 5.01 1.39
CA ILE A 93 -11.86 4.32 1.55
C ILE A 93 -12.97 5.07 0.82
N ARG A 94 -13.03 6.39 0.97
CA ARG A 94 -14.07 7.21 0.34
C ARG A 94 -13.92 7.22 -1.18
N GLU A 95 -12.71 7.39 -1.69
CA GLU A 95 -12.42 7.46 -3.12
C GLU A 95 -12.70 6.12 -3.80
N GLU A 96 -12.19 5.02 -3.26
CA GLU A 96 -12.32 3.71 -3.90
C GLU A 96 -13.65 3.00 -3.68
N SER A 97 -14.36 3.28 -2.59
CA SER A 97 -15.59 2.55 -2.24
C SER A 97 -16.83 3.40 -2.04
N GLY A 98 -16.68 4.73 -2.01
CA GLY A 98 -17.77 5.66 -1.71
C GLY A 98 -18.22 5.61 -0.25
N LEU A 99 -17.54 4.87 0.63
CA LEU A 99 -17.90 4.78 2.04
C LEU A 99 -17.33 5.96 2.83
N ASP A 100 -18.15 6.53 3.72
CA ASP A 100 -17.72 7.51 4.70
C ASP A 100 -17.60 6.84 6.08
N ILE A 101 -16.37 6.61 6.53
CA ILE A 101 -16.07 5.85 7.76
C ILE A 101 -15.31 6.74 8.73
N ASP A 102 -15.92 7.05 9.86
CA ASP A 102 -15.29 7.84 10.91
C ASP A 102 -14.28 7.06 11.73
N ARG A 103 -14.63 5.80 12.07
CA ARG A 103 -13.81 4.98 12.95
C ARG A 103 -13.03 3.92 12.16
N ILE A 104 -11.72 4.03 12.25
CA ILE A 104 -10.76 3.03 11.79
C ILE A 104 -9.82 2.70 12.96
N ASP A 105 -9.49 1.42 13.11
CA ASP A 105 -8.59 0.94 14.15
C ASP A 105 -7.31 0.42 13.49
N TYR A 106 -6.13 0.98 13.84
CA TYR A 106 -4.83 0.49 13.37
C TYR A 106 -4.56 -0.92 13.90
N LEU A 107 -4.09 -1.81 13.04
CA LEU A 107 -3.77 -3.18 13.40
C LEU A 107 -2.27 -3.47 13.45
N PHE A 108 -1.59 -3.26 12.34
CA PHE A 108 -0.16 -3.54 12.17
C PHE A 108 0.37 -2.93 10.87
N SER A 109 1.69 -3.01 10.67
CA SER A 109 2.31 -2.67 9.39
C SER A 109 3.21 -3.79 8.88
N ILE A 110 3.42 -3.80 7.55
CA ILE A 110 4.28 -4.73 6.84
C ILE A 110 5.16 -3.94 5.87
N PRO A 111 6.50 -4.15 5.86
CA PRO A 111 7.37 -3.56 4.84
C PRO A 111 7.13 -4.24 3.48
N ASN A 112 7.14 -3.44 2.41
CA ASN A 112 6.85 -3.94 1.07
C ASN A 112 7.84 -3.41 0.03
N HIS A 113 7.92 -4.11 -1.10
CA HIS A 113 8.67 -3.76 -2.29
C HIS A 113 7.69 -3.62 -3.47
N TYR A 114 7.21 -2.41 -3.68
CA TYR A 114 6.22 -2.13 -4.70
C TYR A 114 6.89 -1.76 -6.03
N LEU A 115 6.62 -2.53 -7.09
CA LEU A 115 7.13 -2.23 -8.44
C LEU A 115 6.28 -1.15 -9.09
N TYR A 116 6.85 0.04 -9.26
CA TYR A 116 6.19 1.18 -9.88
C TYR A 116 7.10 1.86 -10.90
N SER A 117 6.60 2.13 -12.10
CA SER A 117 7.35 2.75 -13.19
C SER A 117 8.74 2.11 -13.46
N GLY A 118 8.83 0.79 -13.31
CA GLY A 118 10.07 0.03 -13.49
C GLY A 118 11.13 0.25 -12.39
N MET A 119 10.73 0.81 -11.25
CA MET A 119 11.54 0.94 -10.04
C MET A 119 10.89 0.20 -8.88
N VAL A 120 11.70 -0.36 -8.00
CA VAL A 120 11.22 -0.88 -6.72
C VAL A 120 11.12 0.28 -5.74
N ILE A 121 9.91 0.60 -5.34
CA ILE A 121 9.62 1.56 -4.29
C ILE A 121 9.46 0.77 -2.98
N HIS A 122 10.21 1.17 -1.96
CA HIS A 122 10.01 0.63 -0.63
C HIS A 122 8.82 1.33 0.00
N THR A 123 7.86 0.57 0.54
CA THR A 123 6.73 1.10 1.29
C THR A 123 6.66 0.49 2.69
N ILE A 124 5.93 1.16 3.57
CA ILE A 124 5.43 0.61 4.81
C ILE A 124 3.91 0.62 4.66
N ASP A 125 3.34 -0.55 4.47
CA ASP A 125 1.90 -0.72 4.30
C ASP A 125 1.27 -0.88 5.69
N MET A 126 0.43 0.08 6.07
CA MET A 126 -0.25 0.14 7.37
C MET A 126 -1.67 -0.37 7.23
N PHE A 127 -2.00 -1.38 8.03
CA PHE A 127 -3.28 -2.07 7.97
C PHE A 127 -4.22 -1.57 9.05
N PHE A 128 -5.45 -1.29 8.62
CA PHE A 128 -6.52 -0.80 9.47
C PHE A 128 -7.72 -1.75 9.43
N ARG A 129 -8.59 -1.64 10.42
CA ARG A 129 -9.90 -2.30 10.46
C ARG A 129 -10.99 -1.25 10.54
N ALA A 130 -12.06 -1.47 9.79
CA ALA A 130 -13.30 -0.72 9.87
C ALA A 130 -14.50 -1.68 9.87
N THR A 131 -15.64 -1.21 10.34
CA THR A 131 -16.88 -1.99 10.32
C THR A 131 -18.04 -1.10 9.85
N VAL A 132 -18.87 -1.64 8.96
CA VAL A 132 -20.06 -0.98 8.43
C VAL A 132 -21.29 -1.88 8.58
N PRO A 133 -22.52 -1.35 8.58
CA PRO A 133 -23.73 -2.16 8.58
C PRO A 133 -23.83 -3.07 7.35
N THR A 134 -24.35 -4.27 7.51
CA THR A 134 -24.67 -5.16 6.39
C THR A 134 -25.66 -4.49 5.42
N GLY A 135 -25.43 -4.66 4.12
CA GLY A 135 -26.22 -4.05 3.06
C GLY A 135 -25.80 -2.60 2.72
N THR A 136 -24.73 -2.08 3.34
CA THR A 136 -24.12 -0.82 2.91
C THR A 136 -23.70 -0.94 1.45
N LYS A 137 -24.17 0.02 0.64
CA LYS A 137 -23.82 0.09 -0.77
C LYS A 137 -22.41 0.61 -0.94
N VAL A 138 -21.65 -0.05 -1.81
CA VAL A 138 -20.32 0.37 -2.24
C VAL A 138 -20.36 0.71 -3.73
N GLN A 139 -19.52 1.61 -4.15
CA GLN A 139 -19.37 2.00 -5.53
C GLN A 139 -17.88 1.99 -5.87
N ALA A 140 -17.49 1.12 -6.80
CA ALA A 140 -16.11 1.10 -7.29
C ALA A 140 -15.81 2.36 -8.11
N ASP A 141 -14.64 2.94 -7.92
CA ASP A 141 -14.09 4.00 -8.76
C ASP A 141 -13.03 3.45 -9.71
N ASP A 142 -12.41 4.29 -10.53
CA ASP A 142 -11.56 3.97 -11.70
C ASP A 142 -10.39 3.02 -11.44
N ASP A 143 -9.89 2.88 -10.22
CA ASP A 143 -8.74 2.03 -9.87
C ASP A 143 -9.13 0.61 -9.45
N ALA A 144 -10.37 0.39 -8.99
CA ALA A 144 -10.95 -0.92 -8.73
C ALA A 144 -11.85 -1.33 -9.91
N ALA A 145 -11.55 -2.46 -10.54
CA ALA A 145 -12.43 -3.02 -11.58
C ALA A 145 -13.79 -3.45 -11.00
N GLU A 146 -13.81 -3.86 -9.73
CA GLU A 146 -14.97 -4.38 -9.03
C GLU A 146 -14.73 -4.36 -7.52
N LEU A 147 -15.78 -4.06 -6.75
CA LEU A 147 -15.84 -4.25 -5.30
C LEU A 147 -16.85 -5.32 -4.95
N GLN A 148 -16.50 -6.22 -4.04
CA GLN A 148 -17.42 -7.29 -3.61
C GLN A 148 -17.29 -7.61 -2.11
N TRP A 149 -18.39 -7.97 -1.49
CA TRP A 149 -18.42 -8.49 -0.12
C TRP A 149 -18.23 -10.01 -0.14
N MET A 150 -17.16 -10.50 0.48
CA MET A 150 -16.82 -11.92 0.55
C MET A 150 -16.87 -12.44 1.99
N PRO A 151 -17.49 -13.60 2.26
CA PRO A 151 -17.35 -14.26 3.55
C PRO A 151 -15.88 -14.51 3.90
N LEU A 152 -15.49 -14.33 5.16
CA LEU A 152 -14.10 -14.55 5.58
C LEU A 152 -13.63 -16.00 5.32
N ASP A 153 -14.54 -16.97 5.36
CA ASP A 153 -14.22 -18.38 5.09
C ASP A 153 -13.89 -18.65 3.61
N ASP A 154 -14.32 -17.76 2.70
CA ASP A 154 -14.04 -17.83 1.27
C ASP A 154 -12.79 -17.03 0.87
N ILE A 155 -12.14 -16.34 1.81
CA ILE A 155 -10.93 -15.56 1.57
C ILE A 155 -9.71 -16.47 1.58
N ALA A 156 -9.05 -16.58 0.43
CA ALA A 156 -7.80 -17.28 0.27
C ALA A 156 -6.66 -16.26 0.08
N PRO A 157 -5.64 -16.19 0.95
CA PRO A 157 -4.54 -15.22 0.85
C PRO A 157 -3.82 -15.26 -0.51
N GLU A 158 -3.75 -16.42 -1.15
CA GLU A 158 -3.12 -16.64 -2.46
C GLU A 158 -3.84 -15.90 -3.61
N ASP A 159 -5.09 -15.50 -3.45
CA ASP A 159 -5.83 -14.70 -4.43
C ASP A 159 -5.39 -13.24 -4.47
N PHE A 160 -4.64 -12.78 -3.44
CA PHE A 160 -4.10 -11.43 -3.35
C PHE A 160 -2.71 -11.35 -3.99
N GLY A 161 -2.60 -10.59 -5.08
CA GLY A 161 -1.40 -10.57 -5.90
C GLY A 161 -0.25 -9.71 -5.36
N LEU A 162 -0.50 -8.81 -4.40
CA LEU A 162 0.52 -7.99 -3.76
C LEU A 162 1.04 -8.70 -2.51
N ASP A 163 2.37 -8.81 -2.37
CA ASP A 163 3.00 -9.59 -1.30
C ASP A 163 2.65 -9.11 0.11
N SER A 164 2.65 -7.80 0.35
CA SER A 164 2.29 -7.24 1.66
C SER A 164 0.82 -7.44 1.98
N ILE A 165 -0.06 -7.29 0.98
CA ILE A 165 -1.51 -7.51 1.16
C ILE A 165 -1.77 -8.98 1.49
N ARG A 166 -1.18 -9.92 0.74
CA ARG A 166 -1.29 -11.35 1.03
C ARG A 166 -0.84 -11.67 2.46
N GLN A 167 0.33 -11.19 2.90
CA GLN A 167 0.83 -11.37 4.26
C GLN A 167 -0.10 -10.72 5.30
N GLY A 168 -0.66 -9.54 4.97
CA GLY A 168 -1.63 -8.84 5.81
C GLY A 168 -2.90 -9.66 6.02
N VAL A 169 -3.45 -10.24 4.92
CA VAL A 169 -4.62 -11.12 4.95
C VAL A 169 -4.34 -12.39 5.76
N GLU A 170 -3.21 -13.08 5.53
CA GLU A 170 -2.80 -14.25 6.32
C GLU A 170 -2.77 -13.92 7.83
N ARG A 171 -2.14 -12.79 8.19
CA ARG A 171 -2.04 -12.34 9.58
C ARG A 171 -3.41 -12.01 10.18
N PHE A 172 -4.26 -11.32 9.43
CA PHE A 172 -5.61 -10.95 9.88
C PHE A 172 -6.47 -12.18 10.15
N LEU A 173 -6.52 -13.14 9.21
CA LEU A 173 -7.29 -14.38 9.35
C LEU A 173 -6.78 -15.25 10.50
N SER A 174 -5.47 -15.24 10.77
CA SER A 174 -4.90 -15.98 11.90
C SER A 174 -5.29 -15.42 13.27
N GLN A 175 -5.46 -14.09 13.38
CA GLN A 175 -5.86 -13.42 14.62
C GLN A 175 -7.35 -13.57 14.95
N GLY A 176 -8.20 -13.73 13.92
CA GLY A 176 -9.64 -13.97 14.11
C GLY A 176 -10.03 -15.39 14.54
N LYS A 177 -9.05 -16.31 14.57
CA LYS A 177 -9.24 -17.72 15.02
C LYS A 177 -8.77 -17.97 16.47
N ALA A 178 -8.33 -16.91 17.18
CA ALA A 178 -7.85 -17.00 18.57
C ALA A 178 -8.93 -16.59 19.60
#